data_83a57a43fd4c975b6f532bf77d090a1e
#
_entry.id   83a57a43fd4c975b6f532bf77d090a1e
#
_cell.length_a   1.000
_cell.length_b   1.000
_cell.length_c   1.000
_cell.angle_alpha   90.00
_cell.angle_beta   90.00
_cell.angle_gamma   90.00
#
_symmetry.space_group_name_H-M   'P 1'
#
loop_
_entity.id
_entity.type
_entity.pdbx_description
1 polymer ?
#
loop_
_entity_poly.entity_id
_entity_poly.type
_entity_poly.pdbx_seq_one_letter_code
_entity_poly.pdbx_strand_id
1 'polypeptide(L)'
;PHNVGAMLRLCSAFGVRALVMQTRNAPPLSGATAKVAVGCLETIPVCLEVNIANTLERLKKLDWMVTGLDGNTTLELKTSIRDNKRNVLVMGTEGKGLRERVKKTCDQISKIPMISKSIPGHAESLNVATAAAIALYEARR
;
A
#
# COMPACT_ATOMS: atom_id res chain seq x y z
N PRO A 1 -13.58 0.58 7.20
CA PRO A 1 -14.28 0.17 5.96
C PRO A 1 -14.10 1.17 4.81
N HIS A 2 -14.05 2.46 5.14
CA HIS A 2 -13.92 3.51 4.13
C HIS A 2 -12.60 3.41 3.37
N ASN A 3 -11.48 3.25 4.08
CA ASN A 3 -10.18 3.09 3.44
C ASN A 3 -10.08 1.80 2.62
N VAL A 4 -10.66 0.71 3.11
CA VAL A 4 -10.64 -0.57 2.38
C VAL A 4 -11.43 -0.46 1.08
N GLY A 5 -12.61 0.14 1.11
CA GLY A 5 -13.40 0.37 -0.09
C GLY A 5 -12.67 1.23 -1.10
N ALA A 6 -12.05 2.32 -0.64
CA ALA A 6 -11.24 3.19 -1.49
C ALA A 6 -10.03 2.45 -2.08
N MET A 7 -9.36 1.63 -1.28
CA MET A 7 -8.24 0.81 -1.74
C MET A 7 -8.67 -0.18 -2.83
N LEU A 8 -9.79 -0.86 -2.65
CA LEU A 8 -10.30 -1.79 -3.65
C LEU A 8 -10.61 -1.09 -4.97
N ARG A 9 -11.19 0.10 -4.88
CA ARG A 9 -11.46 0.91 -6.07
C ARG A 9 -10.17 1.29 -6.80
N LEU A 10 -9.13 1.66 -6.06
CA LEU A 10 -7.82 1.96 -6.64
C LEU A 10 -7.19 0.71 -7.26
N CYS A 11 -7.29 -0.42 -6.58
CA CYS A 11 -6.78 -1.69 -7.12
C CYS A 11 -7.43 -2.03 -8.46
N SER A 12 -8.73 -1.85 -8.55
CA SER A 12 -9.45 -2.04 -9.81
C SER A 12 -8.99 -1.07 -10.88
N ALA A 13 -8.89 0.21 -10.54
CA ALA A 13 -8.51 1.26 -11.49
C ALA A 13 -7.10 1.07 -12.05
N PHE A 14 -6.17 0.59 -11.25
CA PHE A 14 -4.77 0.43 -11.65
C PHE A 14 -4.36 -0.99 -11.99
N GLY A 15 -5.32 -1.90 -12.08
CA GLY A 15 -5.04 -3.29 -12.49
C GLY A 15 -4.23 -4.08 -11.48
N VAL A 16 -4.42 -3.82 -10.19
CA VAL A 16 -3.78 -4.57 -9.12
C VAL A 16 -4.37 -5.98 -9.07
N ARG A 17 -3.53 -6.97 -8.87
CA ARG A 17 -3.95 -8.38 -8.85
C ARG A 17 -4.66 -8.80 -7.60
N ALA A 18 -4.26 -8.24 -6.45
CA ALA A 18 -4.88 -8.60 -5.17
C ALA A 18 -4.53 -7.55 -4.12
N LEU A 19 -5.41 -7.43 -3.13
CA LEU A 19 -5.16 -6.66 -1.92
C LEU A 19 -4.91 -7.63 -0.78
N VAL A 20 -3.78 -7.49 -0.09
CA VAL A 20 -3.43 -8.32 1.05
C VAL A 20 -3.57 -7.48 2.32
N MET A 21 -4.26 -8.02 3.30
CA MET A 21 -4.49 -7.36 4.58
C MET A 21 -4.15 -8.30 5.73
N GLN A 22 -3.70 -7.72 6.83
CA GLN A 22 -3.49 -8.50 8.05
C GLN A 22 -4.84 -8.83 8.68
N THR A 23 -5.06 -10.09 9.02
CA THR A 23 -6.33 -10.58 9.56
C THR A 23 -6.78 -9.81 10.79
N ARG A 24 -5.86 -9.55 11.74
CA ARG A 24 -6.18 -8.88 13.01
C ARG A 24 -6.74 -7.47 12.83
N ASN A 25 -6.30 -6.74 11.81
CA ASN A 25 -6.68 -5.34 11.58
C ASN A 25 -7.66 -5.17 10.43
N ALA A 26 -8.08 -6.28 9.82
CA ALA A 26 -9.01 -6.20 8.70
C ALA A 26 -10.41 -5.87 9.18
N PRO A 27 -11.05 -4.81 8.63
CA PRO A 27 -12.46 -4.56 8.93
C PRO A 27 -13.33 -5.62 8.27
N PRO A 28 -14.55 -5.84 8.75
CA PRO A 28 -15.49 -6.72 8.06
C PRO A 28 -15.73 -6.22 6.63
N LEU A 29 -15.76 -7.14 5.68
CA LEU A 29 -16.11 -6.82 4.29
C LEU A 29 -17.65 -6.75 4.18
N SER A 30 -18.20 -5.69 4.72
CA SER A 30 -19.65 -5.47 4.82
C SER A 30 -20.19 -4.71 3.61
N GLY A 31 -21.51 -4.54 3.59
CA GLY A 31 -22.20 -3.76 2.57
C GLY A 31 -21.68 -2.31 2.48
N ALA A 32 -21.28 -1.70 3.61
CA ALA A 32 -20.70 -0.35 3.61
C ALA A 32 -19.40 -0.31 2.82
N THR A 33 -18.53 -1.31 3.00
CA THR A 33 -17.29 -1.43 2.24
C THR A 33 -17.57 -1.65 0.76
N ALA A 34 -18.51 -2.52 0.43
CA ALA A 34 -18.92 -2.77 -0.94
C ALA A 34 -19.43 -1.51 -1.63
N LYS A 35 -20.21 -0.69 -0.92
CA LYS A 35 -20.74 0.57 -1.45
C LYS A 35 -19.61 1.55 -1.80
N VAL A 36 -18.61 1.68 -0.95
CA VAL A 36 -17.46 2.55 -1.21
C VAL A 36 -16.62 2.00 -2.37
N ALA A 37 -16.45 0.69 -2.43
CA ALA A 37 -15.67 0.03 -3.48
C ALA A 37 -16.37 0.01 -4.84
N VAL A 38 -17.69 0.24 -4.89
CA VAL A 38 -18.47 0.26 -6.14
C VAL A 38 -18.29 -1.05 -6.94
N GLY A 39 -18.56 -2.19 -6.27
CA GLY A 39 -18.48 -3.51 -6.89
C GLY A 39 -17.08 -4.13 -6.97
N CYS A 40 -16.04 -3.40 -6.61
CA CYS A 40 -14.67 -3.92 -6.71
C CYS A 40 -14.39 -5.09 -5.77
N LEU A 41 -15.19 -5.28 -4.72
CA LEU A 41 -15.10 -6.46 -3.85
C LEU A 41 -15.25 -7.78 -4.62
N GLU A 42 -16.01 -7.76 -5.70
CA GLU A 42 -16.26 -8.96 -6.50
C GLU A 42 -15.15 -9.23 -7.52
N THR A 43 -14.36 -8.22 -7.86
CA THR A 43 -13.36 -8.32 -8.93
C THR A 43 -11.92 -8.38 -8.41
N ILE A 44 -11.66 -7.83 -7.23
CA ILE A 44 -10.31 -7.81 -6.64
C ILE A 44 -10.25 -8.81 -5.50
N PRO A 45 -9.43 -9.85 -5.62
CA PRO A 45 -9.22 -10.79 -4.52
C PRO A 45 -8.66 -10.06 -3.30
N VAL A 46 -9.25 -10.32 -2.14
CA VAL A 46 -8.75 -9.83 -0.85
C VAL A 46 -8.20 -11.03 -0.09
N CYS A 47 -6.91 -10.99 0.18
CA CYS A 47 -6.21 -12.06 0.89
C CYS A 47 -5.97 -11.63 2.34
N LEU A 48 -6.45 -12.41 3.29
CA LEU A 48 -6.24 -12.16 4.71
C LEU A 48 -5.09 -13.02 5.20
N GLU A 49 -4.05 -12.41 5.73
CA GLU A 49 -2.86 -13.09 6.22
C GLU A 49 -2.59 -12.74 7.68
N VAL A 50 -2.20 -13.73 8.45
CA VAL A 50 -1.88 -13.52 9.87
C VAL A 50 -0.58 -12.73 10.00
N ASN A 51 0.40 -13.02 9.16
CA ASN A 51 1.73 -12.43 9.24
C ASN A 51 2.14 -11.88 7.88
N ILE A 52 2.10 -10.57 7.76
CA ILE A 52 2.44 -9.88 6.51
C ILE A 52 3.90 -10.11 6.12
N ALA A 53 4.83 -10.05 7.07
CA ALA A 53 6.26 -10.27 6.76
C ALA A 53 6.49 -11.64 6.13
N ASN A 54 5.82 -12.69 6.62
CA ASN A 54 5.93 -14.02 6.04
C ASN A 54 5.36 -14.06 4.62
N THR A 55 4.26 -13.37 4.39
CA THR A 55 3.68 -13.26 3.04
C THR A 55 4.65 -12.57 2.09
N LEU A 56 5.28 -11.49 2.52
CA LEU A 56 6.27 -10.77 1.72
C LEU A 56 7.47 -11.65 1.39
N GLU A 57 7.95 -12.44 2.35
CA GLU A 57 9.05 -13.39 2.11
C GLU A 57 8.70 -14.38 1.00
N ARG A 58 7.48 -14.91 1.02
CA ARG A 58 7.02 -15.84 -0.02
C ARG A 58 6.95 -15.16 -1.38
N LEU A 59 6.47 -13.92 -1.43
CA LEU A 59 6.39 -13.18 -2.68
C LEU A 59 7.77 -12.86 -3.25
N LYS A 60 8.74 -12.53 -2.38
CA LYS A 60 10.12 -12.29 -2.80
C LYS A 60 10.73 -13.52 -3.45
N LYS A 61 10.43 -14.70 -2.92
CA LYS A 61 10.89 -15.98 -3.51
C LYS A 61 10.30 -16.25 -4.88
N LEU A 62 9.18 -15.59 -5.20
CA LEU A 62 8.52 -15.68 -6.51
C LEU A 62 8.88 -14.50 -7.41
N ASP A 63 9.97 -13.82 -7.09
CA ASP A 63 10.53 -12.69 -7.86
C ASP A 63 9.64 -11.44 -7.87
N TRP A 64 8.86 -11.23 -6.82
CA TRP A 64 8.17 -9.96 -6.62
C TRP A 64 9.09 -8.96 -5.96
N MET A 65 9.11 -7.75 -6.48
CA MET A 65 9.83 -6.61 -5.91
C MET A 65 8.97 -5.95 -4.85
N VAL A 66 9.45 -5.92 -3.61
CA VAL A 66 8.68 -5.41 -2.48
C VAL A 66 9.18 -4.02 -2.11
N THR A 67 8.33 -3.02 -2.29
CA THR A 67 8.61 -1.62 -1.97
C THR A 67 7.69 -1.18 -0.83
N GLY A 68 8.27 -0.82 0.30
CA GLY A 68 7.53 -0.23 1.41
C GLY A 68 7.49 1.29 1.28
N LEU A 69 6.39 1.89 1.68
CA LEU A 69 6.24 3.34 1.70
C LEU A 69 6.37 3.88 3.12
N ASP A 70 7.35 4.73 3.33
CA ASP A 70 7.62 5.35 4.62
C ASP A 70 8.29 6.70 4.39
N GLY A 71 7.86 7.72 5.14
CA GLY A 71 8.41 9.06 5.01
C GLY A 71 9.83 9.22 5.53
N ASN A 72 10.30 8.28 6.35
CA ASN A 72 11.63 8.34 6.98
C ASN A 72 12.70 7.66 6.13
N THR A 73 12.87 8.15 4.91
CA THR A 73 13.88 7.66 3.98
C THR A 73 14.27 8.78 3.02
N THR A 74 15.38 8.64 2.35
CA THR A 74 15.82 9.59 1.32
C THR A 74 15.42 9.15 -0.09
N LEU A 75 15.06 7.88 -0.26
CA LEU A 75 14.73 7.34 -1.58
C LEU A 75 13.32 7.76 -2.01
N GLU A 76 13.21 8.47 -3.10
CA GLU A 76 11.93 8.89 -3.63
C GLU A 76 11.28 7.80 -4.48
N LEU A 77 9.99 7.62 -4.33
CA LEU A 77 9.24 6.60 -5.05
C LEU A 77 9.36 6.77 -6.57
N LYS A 78 9.27 7.99 -7.05
CA LYS A 78 9.36 8.31 -8.47
C LYS A 78 10.60 7.75 -9.14
N THR A 79 11.74 7.75 -8.45
CA THR A 79 13.01 7.29 -8.99
C THR A 79 13.33 5.85 -8.65
N SER A 80 12.69 5.29 -7.63
CA SER A 80 13.01 3.95 -7.14
C SER A 80 12.12 2.88 -7.70
N ILE A 81 10.84 3.18 -7.96
CA ILE A 81 9.94 2.19 -8.50
C ILE A 81 10.15 2.10 -10.01
N ARG A 82 10.26 0.89 -10.50
CA ARG A 82 10.43 0.62 -11.92
C ARG A 82 9.19 -0.04 -12.48
N ASP A 83 9.03 0.04 -13.80
CA ASP A 83 8.03 -0.72 -14.50
C ASP A 83 8.43 -2.20 -14.43
N ASN A 84 8.27 -2.76 -13.27
CA ASN A 84 8.44 -4.16 -13.01
C ASN A 84 7.06 -4.81 -13.08
N LYS A 85 6.97 -5.91 -13.78
CA LYS A 85 5.71 -6.63 -13.92
C LYS A 85 5.22 -7.20 -12.59
N ARG A 86 6.10 -7.30 -11.58
CA ARG A 86 5.80 -7.92 -10.28
C ARG A 86 6.20 -6.99 -9.15
N ASN A 87 5.39 -5.96 -8.95
CA ASN A 87 5.57 -5.01 -7.85
C ASN A 87 4.59 -5.30 -6.73
N VAL A 88 5.11 -5.27 -5.50
CA VAL A 88 4.30 -5.25 -4.28
C VAL A 88 4.53 -3.91 -3.61
N LEU A 89 3.46 -3.17 -3.37
CA LEU A 89 3.52 -1.93 -2.60
C LEU A 89 3.01 -2.21 -1.20
N VAL A 90 3.80 -1.87 -0.19
CA VAL A 90 3.46 -2.08 1.21
C VAL A 90 3.16 -0.74 1.85
N MET A 91 1.92 -0.61 2.33
CA MET A 91 1.44 0.61 2.96
C MET A 91 1.52 0.46 4.47
N GLY A 92 2.03 1.47 5.15
CA GLY A 92 2.00 1.50 6.61
C GLY A 92 0.65 1.94 7.15
N THR A 93 0.46 1.76 8.45
CA THR A 93 -0.71 2.31 9.12
C THR A 93 -0.58 3.83 9.22
N GLU A 94 -1.72 4.50 9.16
CA GLU A 94 -1.78 5.96 9.21
C GLU A 94 -1.13 6.48 10.50
N GLY A 95 -0.18 7.38 10.36
CA GLY A 95 0.53 8.00 11.47
C GLY A 95 1.67 7.18 12.08
N LYS A 96 1.69 5.86 11.90
CA LYS A 96 2.72 4.99 12.49
C LYS A 96 3.72 4.44 11.46
N GLY A 97 3.36 4.46 10.18
CA GLY A 97 4.22 3.91 9.14
C GLY A 97 4.31 2.39 9.18
N LEU A 98 5.40 1.85 8.69
CA LEU A 98 5.63 0.41 8.61
C LEU A 98 6.19 -0.13 9.93
N ARG A 99 5.70 -1.31 10.32
CA ARG A 99 6.28 -2.03 11.44
C ARG A 99 7.70 -2.47 11.09
N GLU A 100 8.56 -2.56 12.10
CA GLU A 100 9.99 -2.82 11.89
C GLU A 100 10.28 -4.09 11.11
N ARG A 101 9.60 -5.19 11.44
CA ARG A 101 9.81 -6.47 10.76
C ARG A 101 9.37 -6.42 9.29
N VAL A 102 8.24 -5.77 9.01
CA VAL A 102 7.76 -5.58 7.64
C VAL A 102 8.74 -4.71 6.87
N LYS A 103 9.20 -3.63 7.49
CA LYS A 103 10.17 -2.71 6.90
C LYS A 103 11.46 -3.43 6.50
N LYS A 104 11.99 -4.29 7.38
CA LYS A 104 13.20 -5.06 7.11
C LYS A 104 13.00 -6.09 6.01
N THR A 105 11.79 -6.56 5.81
CA THR A 105 11.49 -7.55 4.77
C THR A 105 11.38 -6.94 3.38
N CYS A 106 11.09 -5.64 3.29
CA CYS A 106 11.01 -4.96 2.00
C CYS A 106 12.37 -4.93 1.30
N ASP A 107 12.34 -5.02 -0.02
CA ASP A 107 13.56 -4.85 -0.83
C ASP A 107 14.05 -3.41 -0.78
N GLN A 108 13.14 -2.47 -0.72
CA GLN A 108 13.45 -1.06 -0.61
C GLN A 108 12.33 -0.31 0.12
N ILE A 109 12.70 0.83 0.71
CA ILE A 109 11.76 1.74 1.36
C ILE A 109 11.83 3.07 0.63
N SER A 110 10.71 3.53 0.15
CA SER A 110 10.62 4.76 -0.63
C SER A 110 9.62 5.73 -0.01
N LYS A 111 9.76 7.01 -0.33
CA LYS A 111 8.85 8.04 0.13
C LYS A 111 8.15 8.73 -1.03
N ILE A 112 6.98 9.27 -0.75
CA ILE A 112 6.34 10.29 -1.56
C ILE A 112 6.79 11.63 -0.96
N PRO A 113 7.59 12.45 -1.69
CA PRO A 113 8.08 13.70 -1.11
C PRO A 113 6.94 14.66 -0.80
N MET A 114 7.00 15.28 0.37
CA MET A 114 5.98 16.21 0.85
C MET A 114 6.64 17.52 1.26
N ILE A 115 6.26 18.59 0.62
CA ILE A 115 6.75 19.93 0.92
C ILE A 115 6.30 20.40 2.31
N SER A 116 5.12 19.93 2.74
CA SER A 116 4.53 20.28 4.03
C SER A 116 5.38 19.91 5.24
N LYS A 117 6.26 18.93 5.11
CA LYS A 117 7.14 18.51 6.21
C LYS A 117 8.13 19.61 6.64
N SER A 118 8.45 20.54 5.75
CA SER A 118 9.34 21.66 6.06
C SER A 118 8.58 22.91 6.53
N ILE A 119 7.24 22.86 6.59
CA ILE A 119 6.40 24.00 6.95
C ILE A 119 5.65 23.67 8.25
N PRO A 120 5.93 24.37 9.36
CA PRO A 120 5.24 24.11 10.63
C PRO A 120 3.72 24.23 10.48
N GLY A 121 3.00 23.33 11.14
CA GLY A 121 1.53 23.34 11.14
C GLY A 121 0.86 22.70 9.93
N HIS A 122 1.63 22.24 8.96
CA HIS A 122 1.10 21.54 7.79
C HIS A 122 1.03 20.02 8.04
N ALA A 123 0.35 19.32 7.14
CA ALA A 123 0.15 17.87 7.27
C ALA A 123 1.48 17.11 7.29
N GLU A 124 1.61 16.14 8.19
CA GLU A 124 2.81 15.32 8.31
C GLU A 124 2.75 14.06 7.44
N SER A 125 1.55 13.60 7.08
CA SER A 125 1.34 12.40 6.29
C SER A 125 0.09 12.53 5.42
N LEU A 126 0.03 11.69 4.40
CA LEU A 126 -1.16 11.54 3.57
C LEU A 126 -2.05 10.44 4.13
N ASN A 127 -3.35 10.52 3.86
CA ASN A 127 -4.26 9.41 4.08
C ASN A 127 -3.74 8.19 3.29
N VAL A 128 -3.90 6.99 3.85
CA VAL A 128 -3.35 5.76 3.24
C VAL A 128 -3.87 5.52 1.82
N ALA A 129 -5.14 5.76 1.57
CA ALA A 129 -5.71 5.57 0.23
C ALA A 129 -5.16 6.61 -0.77
N THR A 130 -4.97 7.85 -0.33
CA THR A 130 -4.36 8.89 -1.15
C THR A 130 -2.91 8.55 -1.49
N ALA A 131 -2.15 8.11 -0.50
CA ALA A 131 -0.77 7.67 -0.73
C ALA A 131 -0.73 6.47 -1.69
N ALA A 132 -1.65 5.53 -1.54
CA ALA A 132 -1.76 4.38 -2.42
C ALA A 132 -2.06 4.78 -3.86
N ALA A 133 -2.94 5.77 -4.06
CA ALA A 133 -3.27 6.26 -5.41
C ALA A 133 -2.02 6.81 -6.11
N ILE A 134 -1.24 7.62 -5.41
CA ILE A 134 0.00 8.17 -5.94
C ILE A 134 1.00 7.07 -6.25
N ALA A 135 1.15 6.12 -5.33
CA ALA A 135 2.10 5.03 -5.48
C ALA A 135 1.74 4.10 -6.65
N LEU A 136 0.46 3.79 -6.81
CA LEU A 136 -0.01 2.96 -7.91
C LEU A 136 0.15 3.66 -9.25
N TYR A 137 -0.12 4.95 -9.29
CA TYR A 137 0.11 5.73 -10.50
C TYR A 137 1.60 5.69 -10.90
N GLU A 138 2.50 5.93 -9.96
CA GLU A 138 3.94 5.88 -10.24
C GLU A 138 4.40 4.48 -10.68
N ALA A 139 3.82 3.43 -10.10
CA ALA A 139 4.18 2.06 -10.45
C ALA A 139 3.72 1.66 -11.86
N ARG A 140 2.68 2.30 -12.37
CA ARG A 140 2.12 1.98 -13.69
C ARG A 140 2.56 2.94 -14.79
N ARG A 141 3.22 4.02 -14.41
CA ARG A 141 3.62 5.08 -15.30
C ARG A 141 4.70 4.66 -16.33
#